data_7920a84ad8aefb5a044ddc241c38afd1
#
_entry.id   7920a84ad8aefb5a044ddc241c38afd1
#
_cell.length_a   1.000
_cell.length_b   1.000
_cell.length_c   1.000
_cell.angle_alpha   90.00
_cell.angle_beta   90.00
_cell.angle_gamma   90.00
#
_symmetry.space_group_name_H-M   'P 1'
#
loop_
_entity.id
_entity.type
_entity.pdbx_description
1 polymer ?
#
loop_
_entity_poly.entity_id
_entity_poly.type
_entity_poly.pdbx_seq_one_letter_code
_entity_poly.pdbx_strand_id
1 'polypeptide(L)'
;MEKREFEILKTLSYAGAMDVLFTVTKGKTKFTDIMFETKLNPGILNRLLKALMASDILEKSVDGYHLSDKGAWIVSYTLDILALEGEKESHRDLKEILSTKTGQKVQA
;
A
#
# COMPACT_ATOMS: atom_id res chain seq x y z
N MET A 1 9.30 18.28 7.04
CA MET A 1 9.28 17.02 6.26
C MET A 1 10.30 17.10 5.16
N GLU A 2 11.09 16.08 5.02
CA GLU A 2 12.07 16.00 3.96
C GLU A 2 11.38 15.86 2.60
N LYS A 3 12.01 16.40 1.56
CA LYS A 3 11.47 16.30 0.21
C LYS A 3 11.22 14.85 -0.21
N ARG A 4 12.14 13.95 0.15
CA ARG A 4 12.05 12.54 -0.18
C ARG A 4 10.82 11.87 0.45
N GLU A 5 10.54 12.19 1.71
CA GLU A 5 9.36 11.67 2.40
C GLU A 5 8.08 12.16 1.74
N PHE A 6 8.07 13.41 1.35
CA PHE A 6 6.91 13.99 0.68
C PHE A 6 6.67 13.33 -0.69
N GLU A 7 7.75 13.00 -1.41
CA GLU A 7 7.63 12.31 -2.70
C GLU A 7 6.98 10.93 -2.55
N ILE A 8 7.25 10.21 -1.47
CA ILE A 8 6.60 8.93 -1.20
C ILE A 8 5.09 9.11 -1.08
N LEU A 9 4.65 10.08 -0.29
CA LEU A 9 3.22 10.35 -0.12
C LEU A 9 2.58 10.76 -1.45
N LYS A 10 3.27 11.56 -2.24
CA LYS A 10 2.80 11.96 -3.55
C LYS A 10 2.60 10.76 -4.47
N THR A 11 3.57 9.86 -4.51
CA THR A 11 3.49 8.65 -5.32
C THR A 11 2.29 7.79 -4.92
N LEU A 12 2.09 7.62 -3.62
CA LEU A 12 0.96 6.83 -3.12
C LEU A 12 -0.39 7.47 -3.42
N SER A 13 -0.42 8.78 -3.62
CA SER A 13 -1.65 9.49 -3.91
C SER A 13 -2.08 9.43 -5.38
N TYR A 14 -1.23 8.93 -6.27
CA TYR A 14 -1.60 8.81 -7.68
C TYR A 14 -2.77 7.84 -7.83
N ALA A 15 -3.70 8.21 -8.70
CA ALA A 15 -4.85 7.37 -8.99
C ALA A 15 -4.39 5.98 -9.44
N GLY A 16 -4.88 4.94 -8.80
CA GLY A 16 -4.54 3.56 -9.11
C GLY A 16 -3.32 3.02 -8.39
N ALA A 17 -2.52 3.86 -7.73
CA ALA A 17 -1.30 3.39 -7.06
C ALA A 17 -1.58 2.34 -5.99
N MET A 18 -2.54 2.59 -5.11
CA MET A 18 -2.88 1.63 -4.06
C MET A 18 -3.51 0.36 -4.64
N ASP A 19 -4.30 0.48 -5.70
CA ASP A 19 -4.87 -0.69 -6.38
C ASP A 19 -3.77 -1.60 -6.91
N VAL A 20 -2.72 -1.03 -7.47
CA VAL A 20 -1.56 -1.79 -7.94
C VAL A 20 -0.90 -2.52 -6.76
N LEU A 21 -0.68 -1.82 -5.66
CA LEU A 21 -0.02 -2.42 -4.49
C LEU A 21 -0.85 -3.55 -3.89
N PHE A 22 -2.17 -3.37 -3.78
CA PHE A 22 -3.04 -4.44 -3.29
C PHE A 22 -3.06 -5.64 -4.23
N THR A 23 -3.04 -5.40 -5.53
CA THR A 23 -3.02 -6.47 -6.53
C THR A 23 -1.75 -7.30 -6.42
N VAL A 24 -0.61 -6.64 -6.30
CA VAL A 24 0.68 -7.32 -6.10
C VAL A 24 0.67 -8.10 -4.78
N THR A 25 0.10 -7.53 -3.73
CA THR A 25 -0.03 -8.19 -2.43
C THR A 25 -0.80 -9.51 -2.54
N LYS A 26 -1.81 -9.56 -3.40
CA LYS A 26 -2.61 -10.77 -3.63
C LYS A 26 -1.89 -11.84 -4.45
N GLY A 27 -0.68 -11.56 -4.92
CA GLY A 27 0.08 -12.50 -5.72
C GLY A 27 -0.01 -12.30 -7.23
N LYS A 28 -0.70 -11.26 -7.69
CA LYS A 28 -0.74 -10.91 -9.10
C LYS A 28 0.47 -10.04 -9.40
N THR A 29 1.52 -10.64 -9.93
CA THR A 29 2.83 -9.98 -10.06
C THR A 29 3.22 -9.63 -11.48
N LYS A 30 2.58 -10.21 -12.47
CA LYS A 30 2.91 -9.95 -13.87
C LYS A 30 2.16 -8.73 -14.39
N PHE A 31 2.79 -8.00 -15.29
CA PHE A 31 2.21 -6.77 -15.85
C PHE A 31 0.78 -6.97 -16.35
N THR A 32 0.55 -8.03 -17.13
CA THR A 32 -0.78 -8.30 -17.69
C THR A 32 -1.81 -8.61 -16.61
N ASP A 33 -1.42 -9.36 -15.58
CA ASP A 33 -2.33 -9.69 -14.49
C ASP A 33 -2.71 -8.44 -13.68
N ILE A 34 -1.72 -7.59 -13.43
CA ILE A 34 -1.97 -6.33 -12.73
C ILE A 34 -2.89 -5.44 -13.57
N MET A 35 -2.64 -5.37 -14.86
CA MET A 35 -3.47 -4.59 -15.78
C MET A 35 -4.91 -5.05 -15.76
N PHE A 36 -5.15 -6.36 -15.84
CA PHE A 36 -6.50 -6.91 -15.82
C PHE A 36 -7.21 -6.65 -14.48
N GLU A 37 -6.51 -6.85 -13.39
CA GLU A 37 -7.10 -6.70 -12.06
C GLU A 37 -7.44 -5.24 -11.76
N THR A 38 -6.54 -4.31 -12.11
CA THR A 38 -6.72 -2.89 -11.81
C THR A 38 -7.54 -2.15 -12.87
N LYS A 39 -7.67 -2.73 -14.05
CA LYS A 39 -8.34 -2.11 -15.20
C LYS A 39 -7.69 -0.81 -15.65
N LEU A 40 -6.44 -0.62 -15.31
CA LEU A 40 -5.67 0.52 -15.78
C LEU A 40 -5.17 0.28 -17.20
N ASN A 41 -5.08 1.37 -18.00
CA ASN A 41 -4.50 1.20 -19.31
C ASN A 41 -2.98 0.99 -19.21
N PRO A 42 -2.34 0.38 -20.22
CA PRO A 42 -0.92 0.02 -20.14
C PRO A 42 0.00 1.20 -19.87
N GLY A 43 -0.29 2.35 -20.45
CA GLY A 43 0.56 3.53 -20.28
C GLY A 43 0.52 4.06 -18.87
N ILE A 44 -0.67 4.14 -18.28
CA ILE A 44 -0.83 4.58 -16.89
C ILE A 44 -0.18 3.58 -15.95
N LEU A 45 -0.43 2.29 -16.16
CA LEU A 45 0.16 1.25 -15.31
C LEU A 45 1.69 1.30 -15.37
N ASN A 46 2.25 1.44 -16.56
CA ASN A 46 3.69 1.51 -16.72
C ASN A 46 4.29 2.69 -15.93
N ARG A 47 3.65 3.85 -15.98
CA ARG A 47 4.10 5.02 -15.22
C ARG A 47 4.00 4.82 -13.72
N LEU A 48 2.91 4.21 -13.26
CA LEU A 48 2.75 3.91 -11.84
C LEU A 48 3.80 2.93 -11.35
N LEU A 49 4.06 1.86 -12.11
CA LEU A 49 5.07 0.88 -11.74
C LEU A 49 6.45 1.53 -11.65
N LYS A 50 6.80 2.40 -12.60
CA LYS A 50 8.06 3.11 -12.57
C LYS A 50 8.18 4.03 -11.36
N ALA A 51 7.11 4.76 -11.06
CA ALA A 51 7.10 5.67 -9.90
C ALA A 51 7.23 4.89 -8.59
N LEU A 52 6.53 3.76 -8.48
CA LEU A 52 6.61 2.92 -7.29
C LEU A 52 7.98 2.29 -7.12
N MET A 53 8.63 1.90 -8.22
CA MET A 53 10.01 1.40 -8.16
C MET A 53 10.99 2.51 -7.80
N ALA A 54 10.80 3.71 -8.33
CA ALA A 54 11.68 4.84 -8.03
C ALA A 54 11.62 5.24 -6.55
N SER A 55 10.49 4.98 -5.90
CA SER A 55 10.32 5.24 -4.45
C SER A 55 10.68 4.02 -3.60
N ASP A 56 11.25 2.98 -4.18
CA ASP A 56 11.61 1.73 -3.50
C ASP A 56 10.43 1.02 -2.85
N ILE A 57 9.23 1.20 -3.38
CA ILE A 57 8.03 0.54 -2.87
C ILE A 57 7.83 -0.80 -3.56
N LEU A 58 8.13 -0.86 -4.84
CA LEU A 58 8.12 -2.09 -5.62
C LEU A 58 9.51 -2.43 -6.12
N GLU A 59 9.74 -3.72 -6.32
CA GLU A 59 10.95 -4.26 -6.93
C GLU A 59 10.52 -5.13 -8.10
N LYS A 60 11.35 -5.20 -9.13
CA LYS A 60 11.09 -6.06 -10.28
C LYS A 60 12.10 -7.18 -10.33
N SER A 61 11.61 -8.41 -10.48
CA SER A 61 12.43 -9.60 -10.69
C SER A 61 11.99 -10.29 -11.97
N VAL A 62 12.61 -11.44 -12.28
CA VAL A 62 12.28 -12.20 -13.51
C VAL A 62 10.84 -12.68 -13.52
N ASP A 63 10.25 -12.92 -12.37
CA ASP A 63 8.87 -13.42 -12.26
C ASP A 63 7.84 -12.32 -12.01
N GLY A 64 8.24 -11.06 -12.03
CA GLY A 64 7.30 -9.96 -11.97
C GLY A 64 7.64 -8.90 -10.93
N TYR A 65 6.61 -8.18 -10.50
CA TYR A 65 6.73 -7.09 -9.55
C TYR A 65 6.39 -7.56 -8.15
N HIS A 66 7.16 -7.13 -7.18
CA HIS A 66 6.98 -7.55 -5.78
C HIS A 66 7.11 -6.35 -4.87
N LEU A 67 6.47 -6.42 -3.71
CA LEU A 67 6.65 -5.40 -2.69
C LEU A 67 8.07 -5.48 -2.13
N SER A 68 8.72 -4.34 -1.96
CA SER A 68 9.90 -4.25 -1.12
C SER A 68 9.49 -4.40 0.35
N ASP A 69 10.45 -4.49 1.26
CA ASP A 69 10.14 -4.47 2.69
C ASP A 69 9.40 -3.19 3.05
N LYS A 70 9.86 -2.06 2.53
CA LYS A 70 9.19 -0.77 2.72
C LYS A 70 7.78 -0.79 2.16
N GLY A 71 7.59 -1.37 0.97
CA GLY A 71 6.27 -1.50 0.35
C GLY A 71 5.33 -2.34 1.18
N ALA A 72 5.81 -3.43 1.77
CA ALA A 72 5.01 -4.27 2.65
C ALA A 72 4.52 -3.51 3.89
N TRP A 73 5.40 -2.71 4.50
CA TRP A 73 5.01 -1.87 5.63
C TRP A 73 3.97 -0.84 5.22
N ILE A 74 4.16 -0.21 4.06
CA ILE A 74 3.21 0.79 3.55
C ILE A 74 1.83 0.19 3.35
N VAL A 75 1.74 -1.00 2.74
CA VAL A 75 0.45 -1.67 2.54
C VAL A 75 -0.19 -2.00 3.89
N SER A 76 0.61 -2.49 4.84
CA SER A 76 0.12 -2.81 6.17
C SER A 76 -0.49 -1.57 6.86
N TYR A 77 0.23 -0.45 6.86
CA TYR A 77 -0.29 0.78 7.44
C TYR A 77 -1.52 1.30 6.72
N THR A 78 -1.55 1.15 5.40
CA THR A 78 -2.71 1.58 4.60
C THR A 78 -3.94 0.77 4.96
N LEU A 79 -3.80 -0.54 5.14
CA LEU A 79 -4.91 -1.38 5.56
C LEU A 79 -5.43 -0.95 6.93
N ASP A 80 -4.56 -0.58 7.83
CA ASP A 80 -4.96 -0.06 9.13
C ASP A 80 -5.78 1.24 8.99
N ILE A 81 -5.32 2.14 8.12
CA ILE A 81 -6.04 3.38 7.85
C ILE A 81 -7.43 3.10 7.28
N LEU A 82 -7.51 2.18 6.32
CA LEU A 82 -8.80 1.83 5.70
C LEU A 82 -9.76 1.20 6.70
N ALA A 83 -9.24 0.44 7.67
CA ALA A 83 -10.07 -0.15 8.72
C ALA A 83 -10.75 0.92 9.59
N LEU A 84 -10.14 2.10 9.72
CA LEU A 84 -10.75 3.20 10.46
C LEU A 84 -12.07 3.64 9.86
N GLU A 85 -12.19 3.62 8.54
CA GLU A 85 -13.42 4.03 7.87
C GLU A 85 -14.44 2.88 7.77
N GLY A 86 -13.96 1.68 7.48
CA GLY A 86 -14.84 0.56 7.16
C GLY A 86 -15.50 -0.11 8.36
N GLU A 87 -14.84 -0.13 9.51
CA GLU A 87 -15.28 -0.92 10.67
C GLU A 87 -15.04 -0.15 11.96
N LYS A 88 -15.75 0.95 12.12
CA LYS A 88 -15.53 1.87 13.24
C LYS A 88 -15.71 1.22 14.61
N GLU A 89 -16.73 0.39 14.78
CA GLU A 89 -16.95 -0.26 16.08
C GLU A 89 -15.93 -1.34 16.35
N SER A 90 -15.65 -2.19 15.38
CA SER A 90 -14.59 -3.21 15.50
C SER A 90 -13.26 -2.57 15.77
N HIS A 91 -12.99 -1.44 15.12
CA HIS A 91 -11.74 -0.72 15.33
C HIS A 91 -11.63 -0.19 16.76
N ARG A 92 -12.73 0.34 17.30
CA ARG A 92 -12.75 0.81 18.69
C ARG A 92 -12.44 -0.32 19.67
N ASP A 93 -13.06 -1.48 19.48
CA ASP A 93 -12.83 -2.64 20.31
C ASP A 93 -11.37 -3.09 20.23
N LEU A 94 -10.80 -3.12 19.03
CA LEU A 94 -9.41 -3.47 18.84
C LEU A 94 -8.47 -2.48 19.52
N LYS A 95 -8.79 -1.19 19.47
CA LYS A 95 -8.01 -0.16 20.16
C LYS A 95 -7.99 -0.40 21.67
N GLU A 96 -9.13 -0.72 22.24
CA GLU A 96 -9.23 -1.02 23.67
C GLU A 96 -8.40 -2.24 24.03
N ILE A 97 -8.49 -3.30 23.25
CA ILE A 97 -7.73 -4.52 23.44
C ILE A 97 -6.23 -4.23 23.39
N LEU A 98 -5.79 -3.47 22.39
CA LEU A 98 -4.38 -3.11 22.24
C LEU A 98 -3.88 -2.26 23.40
N SER A 99 -4.68 -1.30 23.86
CA SER A 99 -4.34 -0.49 25.03
C SER A 99 -4.15 -1.36 26.26
N THR A 100 -5.03 -2.31 26.48
CA THR A 100 -4.98 -3.21 27.62
C THR A 100 -3.78 -4.14 27.55
N LYS A 101 -3.52 -4.74 26.38
CA LYS A 101 -2.44 -5.72 26.20
C LYS A 101 -1.06 -5.09 26.30
N THR A 102 -0.88 -3.94 25.71
CA THR A 102 0.44 -3.31 25.61
C THR A 102 0.75 -2.39 26.77
N GLY A 103 -0.25 -2.06 27.58
CA GLY A 103 -0.10 -1.05 28.62
C GLY A 103 0.13 0.34 28.07
N GLN A 104 -0.08 0.52 26.76
CA GLN A 104 0.07 1.81 26.10
C GLN A 104 -1.29 2.38 25.77
N LYS A 105 -1.42 3.69 25.91
CA LYS A 105 -2.62 4.36 25.45
C LYS A 105 -2.52 4.52 23.94
N VAL A 106 -3.52 3.99 23.25
CA VAL A 106 -3.61 4.20 21.82
C VAL A 106 -4.06 5.63 21.60
N GLN A 107 -3.24 6.39 20.87
CA GLN A 107 -3.58 7.77 20.55
C GLN A 107 -4.69 7.79 19.53
N ALA A 108 -5.71 8.54 19.80
CA ALA A 108 -6.83 8.70 18.89
C ALA A 108 -6.43 9.52 17.69
#